data_39cb82c1df8358cad89b92bf2828f128
#
_entry.id   39cb82c1df8358cad89b92bf2828f128
#
_cell.length_a   1.000
_cell.length_b   1.000
_cell.length_c   1.000
_cell.angle_alpha   90.00
_cell.angle_beta   90.00
_cell.angle_gamma   90.00
#
_symmetry.space_group_name_H-M   'P 1'
#
loop_
_entity.id
_entity.type
_entity.pdbx_description
1 polymer ?
#
loop_
_entity_poly.entity_id
_entity_poly.type
_entity_poly.pdbx_seq_one_letter_code
_entity_poly.pdbx_strand_id
1 'polypeptide(L)'
;MPTVYGDITPRTAGHVVRKFLERVEPTIVLGRVFDGKPLPKGETKTVKMRRSVPLAALDTPLTEGVTPSSQGYAVQDVNATVDQWGGYQELTDVIADTHEDPVLSEMTDLLADQAGATMEKVRYGIAKAGTQVVYANGIARNAVNTPISRTKVRAAVRLLNRNKAAKITRIMASSTEYGTKSVEAAYLCFAHTDAESDIRDMTGFISVADYGSRTAICPEEIGTVENVRFILSPDLAPFPDAGGAKGTMVSTTGTSADVYPFIIVGQHALGDVPFKGRNAMTPMVLNPNTPRGGDPLGQRGTVAWKGYYTAVRLNEQWMVRAEAAVTNL
;
A
#
# COMPACT_ATOMS: atom_id res chain seq x y z
N MET A 1 -0.70 47.29 13.21
CA MET A 1 -1.57 46.10 13.14
C MET A 1 -0.67 44.89 13.26
N PRO A 2 -0.95 43.93 14.13
CA PRO A 2 -0.15 42.71 14.16
C PRO A 2 -0.38 41.95 12.86
N THR A 3 0.71 41.55 12.20
CA THR A 3 0.65 40.73 10.99
C THR A 3 0.05 39.37 11.36
N VAL A 4 -1.12 39.08 10.82
CA VAL A 4 -1.85 37.82 11.09
C VAL A 4 -1.29 36.77 10.17
N TYR A 5 -1.42 35.48 10.56
CA TYR A 5 -0.96 34.32 9.80
C TYR A 5 -1.42 34.28 8.33
N GLY A 6 -2.48 35.03 7.99
CA GLY A 6 -2.92 35.26 6.61
C GLY A 6 -1.98 36.11 5.76
N ASP A 7 -1.03 36.82 6.39
CA ASP A 7 -0.06 37.69 5.69
C ASP A 7 1.21 36.93 5.26
N ILE A 8 1.35 35.66 5.65
CA ILE A 8 2.39 34.77 5.11
C ILE A 8 2.05 34.48 3.66
N THR A 9 2.93 34.94 2.78
CA THR A 9 2.68 34.86 1.34
C THR A 9 2.33 33.41 0.93
N PRO A 10 1.34 33.23 0.04
CA PRO A 10 0.97 31.92 -0.51
C PRO A 10 2.17 31.11 -1.06
N ARG A 11 3.25 31.79 -1.39
CA ARG A 11 4.49 31.24 -1.88
C ARG A 11 5.23 30.34 -0.87
N THR A 12 5.24 30.69 0.42
CA THR A 12 5.93 29.89 1.46
C THR A 12 5.13 28.63 1.77
N ALA A 13 3.80 28.73 1.91
CA ALA A 13 2.92 27.58 2.10
C ALA A 13 2.93 26.67 0.85
N GLY A 14 2.98 27.22 -0.35
CA GLY A 14 3.08 26.44 -1.58
C GLY A 14 4.40 25.69 -1.72
N HIS A 15 5.51 26.27 -1.28
CA HIS A 15 6.81 25.58 -1.32
C HIS A 15 6.88 24.41 -0.33
N VAL A 16 6.39 24.60 0.88
CA VAL A 16 6.34 23.52 1.90
C VAL A 16 5.46 22.36 1.43
N VAL A 17 4.30 22.63 0.84
CA VAL A 17 3.40 21.59 0.30
C VAL A 17 4.08 20.80 -0.81
N ARG A 18 4.76 21.46 -1.72
CA ARG A 18 5.48 20.80 -2.82
C ARG A 18 6.58 19.88 -2.31
N LYS A 19 7.39 20.35 -1.37
CA LYS A 19 8.47 19.55 -0.77
C LYS A 19 7.92 18.35 0.01
N PHE A 20 6.80 18.52 0.70
CA PHE A 20 6.10 17.46 1.41
C PHE A 20 5.65 16.34 0.45
N LEU A 21 5.07 16.68 -0.70
CA LEU A 21 4.61 15.70 -1.70
C LEU A 21 5.78 14.99 -2.39
N GLU A 22 6.83 15.70 -2.75
CA GLU A 22 8.03 15.12 -3.38
C GLU A 22 8.67 14.03 -2.52
N ARG A 23 8.61 14.16 -1.20
CA ARG A 23 9.25 13.20 -0.28
C ARG A 23 8.39 11.98 0.06
N VAL A 24 7.07 12.10 -0.02
CA VAL A 24 6.13 11.01 0.25
C VAL A 24 6.10 9.98 -0.87
N GLU A 25 6.24 10.41 -2.12
CA GLU A 25 6.08 9.56 -3.31
C GLU A 25 7.08 8.39 -3.38
N PRO A 26 8.39 8.54 -3.07
CA PRO A 26 9.35 7.45 -3.16
C PRO A 26 9.13 6.30 -2.18
N THR A 27 8.45 6.53 -1.07
CA THR A 27 8.21 5.52 -0.02
C THR A 27 6.95 4.69 -0.23
N ILE A 28 6.10 5.07 -1.19
CA ILE A 28 4.83 4.40 -1.44
C ILE A 28 4.97 3.38 -2.57
N VAL A 29 4.97 2.10 -2.23
CA VAL A 29 5.06 0.97 -3.16
C VAL A 29 3.69 0.36 -3.44
N LEU A 30 2.90 0.07 -2.40
CA LEU A 30 1.58 -0.55 -2.50
C LEU A 30 0.56 0.35 -3.19
N GLY A 31 0.69 1.67 -3.08
CA GLY A 31 -0.22 2.63 -3.72
C GLY A 31 -0.39 2.45 -5.23
N ARG A 32 0.55 1.76 -5.88
CA ARG A 32 0.53 1.51 -7.34
C ARG A 32 -0.57 0.55 -7.80
N VAL A 33 -1.10 -0.27 -6.89
CA VAL A 33 -2.11 -1.31 -7.19
C VAL A 33 -3.46 -1.06 -6.54
N PHE A 34 -3.58 0.04 -5.79
CA PHE A 34 -4.84 0.42 -5.16
C PHE A 34 -5.65 1.32 -6.09
N ASP A 35 -6.90 0.93 -6.33
CA ASP A 35 -7.84 1.75 -7.10
C ASP A 35 -8.40 2.89 -6.22
N GLY A 36 -8.12 4.12 -6.58
CA GLY A 36 -8.59 5.30 -5.85
C GLY A 36 -10.09 5.58 -6.07
N LYS A 37 -10.91 5.53 -5.02
CA LYS A 37 -12.29 6.04 -5.02
C LYS A 37 -12.48 7.12 -3.96
N PRO A 38 -12.38 8.40 -4.33
CA PRO A 38 -12.49 9.48 -3.35
C PRO A 38 -13.90 9.60 -2.77
N LEU A 39 -13.97 9.84 -1.45
CA LEU A 39 -15.21 10.16 -0.74
C LEU A 39 -15.53 11.65 -0.92
N PRO A 40 -16.74 12.03 -1.43
CA PRO A 40 -17.16 13.42 -1.55
C PRO A 40 -17.27 14.12 -0.19
N LYS A 41 -16.98 15.43 -0.17
CA LYS A 41 -17.13 16.26 1.03
C LYS A 41 -18.62 16.47 1.36
N GLY A 42 -18.94 16.36 2.66
CA GLY A 42 -20.32 16.61 3.15
C GLY A 42 -21.22 15.38 3.13
N GLU A 43 -20.72 14.25 2.69
CA GLU A 43 -21.41 12.96 2.78
C GLU A 43 -21.01 12.19 4.04
N THR A 44 -21.45 10.94 4.16
CA THR A 44 -21.16 10.09 5.31
C THR A 44 -19.68 9.74 5.45
N LYS A 45 -19.25 9.29 6.62
CA LYS A 45 -17.90 8.76 6.88
C LYS A 45 -17.63 7.43 6.15
N THR A 46 -18.67 6.75 5.66
CA THR A 46 -18.59 5.39 5.09
C THR A 46 -18.92 5.42 3.60
N VAL A 47 -18.02 4.86 2.79
CA VAL A 47 -18.26 4.56 1.36
C VAL A 47 -18.75 3.15 1.22
N LYS A 48 -19.88 2.98 0.53
CA LYS A 48 -20.40 1.67 0.13
C LYS A 48 -20.09 1.44 -1.35
N MET A 49 -19.23 0.46 -1.62
CA MET A 49 -18.90 0.02 -2.98
C MET A 49 -19.68 -1.24 -3.29
N ARG A 50 -20.37 -1.25 -4.43
CA ARG A 50 -21.26 -2.36 -4.83
C ARG A 50 -20.75 -3.00 -6.11
N ARG A 51 -20.72 -4.31 -6.15
CA ARG A 51 -20.50 -5.07 -7.36
C ARG A 51 -21.63 -6.07 -7.59
N SER A 52 -21.98 -6.29 -8.86
CA SER A 52 -22.90 -7.36 -9.26
C SER A 52 -22.18 -8.70 -9.22
N VAL A 53 -22.86 -9.73 -8.73
CA VAL A 53 -22.36 -11.10 -8.80
C VAL A 53 -22.63 -11.63 -10.21
N PRO A 54 -21.61 -12.18 -10.90
CA PRO A 54 -21.81 -12.75 -12.23
C PRO A 54 -22.83 -13.90 -12.20
N LEU A 55 -23.70 -13.94 -13.18
CA LEU A 55 -24.63 -15.05 -13.35
C LEU A 55 -23.88 -16.29 -13.85
N ALA A 56 -24.34 -17.48 -13.46
CA ALA A 56 -23.83 -18.72 -14.01
C ALA A 56 -24.15 -18.85 -15.51
N ALA A 57 -23.23 -19.43 -16.26
CA ALA A 57 -23.51 -19.75 -17.65
C ALA A 57 -24.63 -20.79 -17.71
N LEU A 58 -25.55 -20.63 -18.69
CA LEU A 58 -26.57 -21.61 -18.96
C LEU A 58 -25.99 -22.67 -19.89
N ASP A 59 -26.10 -23.93 -19.52
CA ASP A 59 -25.60 -25.10 -20.25
C ASP A 59 -26.75 -25.93 -20.90
N THR A 60 -27.98 -25.56 -20.60
CA THR A 60 -29.17 -26.23 -21.15
C THR A 60 -29.84 -25.37 -22.23
N PRO A 61 -30.10 -25.92 -23.43
CA PRO A 61 -30.81 -25.23 -24.46
C PRO A 61 -32.30 -25.00 -24.06
N LEU A 62 -32.90 -23.97 -24.62
CA LEU A 62 -34.31 -23.67 -24.38
C LEU A 62 -35.19 -24.73 -25.03
N THR A 63 -36.25 -25.11 -24.35
CA THR A 63 -37.32 -25.97 -24.91
C THR A 63 -38.35 -25.10 -25.59
N GLU A 64 -38.71 -25.43 -26.81
CA GLU A 64 -39.71 -24.70 -27.58
C GLU A 64 -41.06 -24.64 -26.84
N GLY A 65 -41.63 -23.43 -26.73
CA GLY A 65 -42.90 -23.19 -26.05
C GLY A 65 -42.87 -23.19 -24.52
N VAL A 66 -41.68 -23.38 -23.90
CA VAL A 66 -41.53 -23.37 -22.45
C VAL A 66 -40.74 -22.15 -22.01
N THR A 67 -41.31 -21.34 -21.11
CA THR A 67 -40.59 -20.19 -20.49
C THR A 67 -39.55 -20.69 -19.49
N PRO A 68 -38.26 -20.34 -19.64
CA PRO A 68 -37.23 -20.75 -18.70
C PRO A 68 -37.43 -20.08 -17.32
N SER A 69 -36.85 -20.67 -16.28
CA SER A 69 -36.83 -20.08 -14.95
C SER A 69 -35.97 -18.78 -14.93
N SER A 70 -36.45 -17.76 -14.26
CA SER A 70 -35.73 -16.51 -14.09
C SER A 70 -34.50 -16.69 -13.19
N GLN A 71 -33.39 -16.02 -13.49
CA GLN A 71 -32.23 -15.93 -12.64
C GLN A 71 -32.31 -14.67 -11.74
N GLY A 72 -32.00 -14.83 -10.48
CA GLY A 72 -32.00 -13.71 -9.53
C GLY A 72 -30.77 -12.80 -9.70
N TYR A 73 -30.97 -11.49 -9.53
CA TYR A 73 -29.88 -10.52 -9.46
C TYR A 73 -29.33 -10.45 -8.04
N ALA A 74 -28.05 -10.71 -7.87
CA ALA A 74 -27.36 -10.63 -6.60
C ALA A 74 -26.26 -9.57 -6.62
N VAL A 75 -26.09 -8.86 -5.50
CA VAL A 75 -25.04 -7.84 -5.31
C VAL A 75 -24.23 -8.14 -4.08
N GLN A 76 -22.95 -7.76 -4.14
CA GLN A 76 -22.04 -7.79 -2.99
C GLN A 76 -21.61 -6.39 -2.66
N ASP A 77 -21.84 -5.97 -1.41
CA ASP A 77 -21.44 -4.66 -0.91
C ASP A 77 -20.14 -4.76 -0.09
N VAL A 78 -19.23 -3.84 -0.35
CA VAL A 78 -17.99 -3.63 0.40
C VAL A 78 -18.07 -2.25 1.02
N ASN A 79 -18.01 -2.19 2.36
CA ASN A 79 -18.07 -0.94 3.11
C ASN A 79 -16.64 -0.52 3.53
N ALA A 80 -16.30 0.73 3.30
CA ALA A 80 -15.07 1.34 3.74
C ALA A 80 -15.37 2.56 4.60
N THR A 81 -14.91 2.56 5.85
CA THR A 81 -15.05 3.69 6.78
C THR A 81 -13.74 4.45 6.83
N VAL A 82 -13.80 5.76 6.56
CA VAL A 82 -12.63 6.63 6.53
C VAL A 82 -12.29 7.08 7.95
N ASP A 83 -11.02 6.89 8.34
CA ASP A 83 -10.47 7.37 9.59
C ASP A 83 -9.55 8.58 9.40
N GLN A 84 -9.38 9.35 10.48
CA GLN A 84 -8.52 10.50 10.51
C GLN A 84 -7.15 10.12 11.07
N TRP A 85 -6.10 10.43 10.31
CA TRP A 85 -4.72 10.21 10.68
C TRP A 85 -3.99 11.55 10.78
N GLY A 86 -2.97 11.63 11.62
CA GLY A 86 -2.18 12.84 11.74
C GLY A 86 -1.04 12.69 12.74
N GLY A 87 -0.05 13.55 12.59
CA GLY A 87 1.08 13.69 13.48
C GLY A 87 1.49 15.16 13.57
N TYR A 88 2.13 15.56 14.67
CA TYR A 88 2.67 16.90 14.81
C TYR A 88 3.98 16.89 15.61
N GLN A 89 4.80 17.89 15.35
CA GLN A 89 6.01 18.20 16.12
C GLN A 89 5.95 19.64 16.57
N GLU A 90 6.48 19.91 17.76
CA GLU A 90 6.61 21.26 18.33
C GLU A 90 8.05 21.74 18.23
N LEU A 91 8.20 23.03 17.93
CA LEU A 91 9.47 23.74 17.88
C LEU A 91 9.38 24.96 18.79
N THR A 92 10.41 25.21 19.58
CA THR A 92 10.50 26.44 20.40
C THR A 92 11.15 27.56 19.60
N ASP A 93 10.80 28.80 19.92
CA ASP A 93 11.40 30.02 19.36
C ASP A 93 12.91 30.05 19.58
N VAL A 94 13.37 29.65 20.78
CA VAL A 94 14.80 29.62 21.15
C VAL A 94 15.58 28.72 20.18
N ILE A 95 15.07 27.54 19.82
CA ILE A 95 15.74 26.64 18.88
C ILE A 95 15.72 27.24 17.48
N ALA A 96 14.60 27.83 17.06
CA ALA A 96 14.48 28.47 15.75
C ALA A 96 15.45 29.66 15.58
N ASP A 97 15.73 30.41 16.66
CA ASP A 97 16.57 31.60 16.62
C ASP A 97 18.07 31.28 16.89
N THR A 98 18.38 30.19 17.58
CA THR A 98 19.76 29.87 18.00
C THR A 98 20.41 28.73 17.21
N HIS A 99 19.64 27.94 16.49
CA HIS A 99 20.16 26.82 15.72
C HIS A 99 20.56 27.27 14.30
N GLU A 100 21.74 26.87 13.86
CA GLU A 100 22.29 27.24 12.55
C GLU A 100 21.58 26.50 11.39
N ASP A 101 21.02 25.31 11.65
CA ASP A 101 20.34 24.47 10.66
C ASP A 101 18.85 24.85 10.48
N PRO A 102 18.29 24.62 9.28
CA PRO A 102 16.88 24.93 8.99
C PRO A 102 15.93 23.90 9.62
N VAL A 103 15.83 23.86 10.95
CA VAL A 103 15.08 22.85 11.72
C VAL A 103 13.63 22.71 11.25
N LEU A 104 12.96 23.81 10.91
CA LEU A 104 11.57 23.78 10.41
C LEU A 104 11.44 22.98 9.09
N SER A 105 12.45 23.10 8.21
CA SER A 105 12.48 22.35 6.94
C SER A 105 12.69 20.87 7.17
N GLU A 106 13.60 20.52 8.07
CA GLU A 106 13.88 19.12 8.43
C GLU A 106 12.67 18.45 9.11
N MET A 107 12.00 19.15 10.02
CA MET A 107 10.76 18.68 10.64
C MET A 107 9.67 18.43 9.61
N THR A 108 9.57 19.28 8.61
CA THR A 108 8.60 19.09 7.51
C THR A 108 8.92 17.84 6.71
N ASP A 109 10.19 17.60 6.42
CA ASP A 109 10.65 16.41 5.70
C ASP A 109 10.38 15.12 6.50
N LEU A 110 10.69 15.12 7.80
CA LEU A 110 10.41 13.98 8.68
C LEU A 110 8.92 13.66 8.79
N LEU A 111 8.08 14.70 8.87
CA LEU A 111 6.64 14.51 8.92
C LEU A 111 6.06 14.04 7.58
N ALA A 112 6.67 14.41 6.47
CA ALA A 112 6.31 13.88 5.15
C ALA A 112 6.61 12.38 5.05
N ASP A 113 7.79 11.96 5.50
CA ASP A 113 8.17 10.55 5.56
C ASP A 113 7.23 9.75 6.48
N GLN A 114 6.91 10.29 7.65
CA GLN A 114 5.95 9.69 8.58
C GLN A 114 4.57 9.51 7.95
N ALA A 115 4.09 10.52 7.23
CA ALA A 115 2.78 10.46 6.58
C ALA A 115 2.75 9.37 5.49
N GLY A 116 3.80 9.28 4.66
CA GLY A 116 3.95 8.23 3.66
C GLY A 116 3.98 6.84 4.26
N ALA A 117 4.81 6.64 5.26
CA ALA A 117 4.92 5.37 5.99
C ALA A 117 3.59 4.97 6.67
N THR A 118 2.84 5.94 7.22
CA THR A 118 1.54 5.69 7.83
C THR A 118 0.52 5.19 6.79
N MET A 119 0.45 5.81 5.62
CA MET A 119 -0.44 5.38 4.56
C MET A 119 -0.08 3.99 4.04
N GLU A 120 1.22 3.73 3.84
CA GLU A 120 1.72 2.42 3.41
C GLU A 120 1.40 1.33 4.45
N LYS A 121 1.56 1.63 5.73
CA LYS A 121 1.20 0.72 6.83
C LYS A 121 -0.29 0.39 6.87
N VAL A 122 -1.16 1.36 6.60
CA VAL A 122 -2.61 1.13 6.51
C VAL A 122 -2.94 0.22 5.33
N ARG A 123 -2.37 0.48 4.14
CA ARG A 123 -2.52 -0.37 2.95
C ARG A 123 -2.04 -1.78 3.22
N TYR A 124 -0.85 -1.89 3.79
CA TYR A 124 -0.25 -3.18 4.14
C TYR A 124 -1.09 -3.97 5.14
N GLY A 125 -1.63 -3.32 6.19
CA GLY A 125 -2.52 -3.95 7.15
C GLY A 125 -3.76 -4.59 6.49
N ILE A 126 -4.37 -3.89 5.53
CA ILE A 126 -5.51 -4.39 4.76
C ILE A 126 -5.11 -5.54 3.83
N ALA A 127 -4.01 -5.41 3.11
CA ALA A 127 -3.51 -6.44 2.22
C ALA A 127 -3.04 -7.69 2.99
N LYS A 128 -2.32 -7.50 4.10
CA LYS A 128 -1.85 -8.58 4.99
C LYS A 128 -3.00 -9.37 5.64
N ALA A 129 -4.18 -8.77 5.80
CA ALA A 129 -5.35 -9.42 6.40
C ALA A 129 -6.16 -10.29 5.40
N GLY A 130 -5.69 -10.46 4.16
CA GLY A 130 -6.34 -11.33 3.15
C GLY A 130 -6.54 -12.77 3.65
N THR A 131 -7.65 -13.39 3.27
CA THR A 131 -8.04 -14.73 3.76
C THR A 131 -7.58 -15.87 2.85
N GLN A 132 -7.30 -15.57 1.56
CA GLN A 132 -6.80 -16.56 0.61
C GLN A 132 -5.29 -16.75 0.81
N VAL A 133 -4.90 -17.80 1.50
CA VAL A 133 -3.51 -18.04 1.92
C VAL A 133 -2.93 -19.30 1.28
N VAL A 134 -1.66 -19.22 0.87
CA VAL A 134 -0.84 -20.37 0.42
C VAL A 134 0.39 -20.42 1.32
N TYR A 135 0.59 -21.53 2.01
CA TYR A 135 1.78 -21.73 2.86
C TYR A 135 2.93 -22.38 2.09
N ALA A 136 4.16 -21.94 2.34
CA ALA A 136 5.37 -22.53 1.73
C ALA A 136 5.49 -24.01 2.08
N ASN A 137 5.18 -24.35 3.33
CA ASN A 137 5.03 -25.73 3.80
C ASN A 137 3.95 -25.81 4.88
N GLY A 138 3.52 -27.04 5.20
CA GLY A 138 2.45 -27.25 6.17
C GLY A 138 1.07 -26.77 5.68
N ILE A 139 0.12 -26.70 6.61
CA ILE A 139 -1.29 -26.31 6.38
C ILE A 139 -1.69 -25.06 7.16
N ALA A 140 -0.79 -24.53 7.99
CA ALA A 140 -1.01 -23.36 8.82
C ALA A 140 0.31 -22.58 8.99
N ARG A 141 0.21 -21.32 9.41
CA ARG A 141 1.37 -20.42 9.57
C ARG A 141 2.41 -20.97 10.54
N ASN A 142 2.00 -21.56 11.65
CA ASN A 142 2.87 -22.12 12.68
C ASN A 142 3.74 -23.32 12.21
N ALA A 143 3.51 -23.83 11.01
CA ALA A 143 4.32 -24.86 10.41
C ALA A 143 5.31 -24.31 9.36
N VAL A 144 5.22 -23.03 9.01
CA VAL A 144 6.03 -22.43 7.96
C VAL A 144 7.47 -22.23 8.44
N ASN A 145 8.42 -22.93 7.79
CA ASN A 145 9.86 -22.83 8.04
C ASN A 145 10.71 -23.10 6.81
N THR A 146 10.16 -22.88 5.62
CA THR A 146 10.86 -23.01 4.34
C THR A 146 10.69 -21.75 3.49
N PRO A 147 11.67 -21.43 2.64
CA PRO A 147 11.58 -20.27 1.76
C PRO A 147 10.50 -20.46 0.68
N ILE A 148 10.18 -19.36 0.02
CA ILE A 148 9.25 -19.36 -1.10
C ILE A 148 9.82 -20.19 -2.27
N SER A 149 8.98 -20.96 -2.94
CA SER A 149 9.39 -21.75 -4.10
C SER A 149 8.55 -21.43 -5.34
N ARG A 150 9.12 -21.67 -6.52
CA ARG A 150 8.43 -21.54 -7.80
C ARG A 150 7.09 -22.30 -7.83
N THR A 151 7.04 -23.47 -7.24
CA THR A 151 5.81 -24.30 -7.16
C THR A 151 4.72 -23.58 -6.37
N LYS A 152 5.07 -22.88 -5.29
CA LYS A 152 4.10 -22.14 -4.49
C LYS A 152 3.64 -20.85 -5.17
N VAL A 153 4.53 -20.17 -5.90
CA VAL A 153 4.16 -19.05 -6.78
C VAL A 153 3.15 -19.53 -7.84
N ARG A 154 3.41 -20.66 -8.49
CA ARG A 154 2.46 -21.27 -9.45
C ARG A 154 1.13 -21.63 -8.81
N ALA A 155 1.13 -22.14 -7.57
CA ALA A 155 -0.10 -22.45 -6.84
C ALA A 155 -0.93 -21.18 -6.60
N ALA A 156 -0.29 -20.07 -6.20
CA ALA A 156 -0.94 -18.79 -6.03
C ALA A 156 -1.51 -18.25 -7.34
N VAL A 157 -0.73 -18.28 -8.43
CA VAL A 157 -1.19 -17.86 -9.77
C VAL A 157 -2.35 -18.72 -10.24
N ARG A 158 -2.32 -20.04 -10.00
CA ARG A 158 -3.44 -20.94 -10.33
C ARG A 158 -4.73 -20.56 -9.61
N LEU A 159 -4.65 -20.15 -8.34
CA LEU A 159 -5.81 -19.66 -7.57
C LEU A 159 -6.37 -18.38 -8.17
N LEU A 160 -5.50 -17.40 -8.51
CA LEU A 160 -5.91 -16.16 -9.16
C LEU A 160 -6.59 -16.42 -10.51
N ASN A 161 -6.01 -17.29 -11.36
CA ASN A 161 -6.58 -17.66 -12.66
C ASN A 161 -7.92 -18.38 -12.50
N ARG A 162 -8.05 -19.28 -11.52
CA ARG A 162 -9.31 -19.97 -11.19
C ARG A 162 -10.42 -18.99 -10.82
N ASN A 163 -10.06 -17.93 -10.09
CA ASN A 163 -10.96 -16.85 -9.69
C ASN A 163 -11.14 -15.80 -10.79
N LYS A 164 -10.62 -16.01 -11.99
CA LYS A 164 -10.69 -15.09 -13.13
C LYS A 164 -10.15 -13.70 -12.81
N ALA A 165 -9.09 -13.63 -11.97
CA ALA A 165 -8.42 -12.36 -11.67
C ALA A 165 -7.73 -11.85 -12.94
N ALA A 166 -7.97 -10.59 -13.28
CA ALA A 166 -7.29 -9.95 -14.40
C ALA A 166 -5.84 -9.61 -14.01
N LYS A 167 -4.92 -9.77 -14.97
CA LYS A 167 -3.55 -9.32 -14.81
C LYS A 167 -3.48 -7.81 -14.89
N ILE A 168 -2.52 -7.23 -14.20
CA ILE A 168 -2.28 -5.80 -14.21
C ILE A 168 -1.58 -5.43 -15.52
N THR A 169 -2.18 -4.53 -16.29
CA THR A 169 -1.67 -4.03 -17.57
C THR A 169 -1.36 -2.54 -17.53
N ARG A 170 -1.83 -1.84 -16.50
CA ARG A 170 -1.61 -0.41 -16.27
C ARG A 170 -1.34 -0.16 -14.81
N ILE A 171 -0.41 0.72 -14.53
CA ILE A 171 -0.10 1.20 -13.17
C ILE A 171 -0.07 2.71 -13.16
N MET A 172 -0.26 3.30 -11.98
CA MET A 172 -0.06 4.72 -11.78
C MET A 172 1.43 5.06 -11.96
N ALA A 173 1.74 6.05 -12.77
CA ALA A 173 3.12 6.51 -12.97
C ALA A 173 3.61 7.24 -11.70
N SER A 174 4.88 7.02 -11.37
CA SER A 174 5.58 7.73 -10.31
C SER A 174 6.03 9.10 -10.84
N SER A 175 5.12 10.05 -10.94
CA SER A 175 5.40 11.42 -11.34
C SER A 175 4.39 12.39 -10.74
N THR A 176 4.76 13.67 -10.65
CA THR A 176 3.86 14.75 -10.22
C THR A 176 2.68 14.97 -11.18
N GLU A 177 2.81 14.49 -12.41
CA GLU A 177 1.72 14.41 -13.39
C GLU A 177 1.07 13.03 -13.30
N TYR A 178 -0.13 12.97 -12.78
CA TYR A 178 -0.92 11.73 -12.64
C TYR A 178 -1.19 11.11 -14.02
N GLY A 179 -0.31 10.20 -14.44
CA GLY A 179 -0.44 9.43 -15.68
C GLY A 179 -0.50 7.93 -15.41
N THR A 180 -1.09 7.17 -16.30
CA THR A 180 -1.02 5.71 -16.29
C THR A 180 0.03 5.23 -17.27
N LYS A 181 0.94 4.35 -16.82
CA LYS A 181 1.93 3.68 -17.67
C LYS A 181 1.41 2.29 -18.05
N SER A 182 1.44 1.97 -19.35
CA SER A 182 1.16 0.61 -19.81
C SER A 182 2.33 -0.31 -19.47
N VAL A 183 2.04 -1.49 -18.91
CA VAL A 183 3.03 -2.51 -18.56
C VAL A 183 2.61 -3.86 -19.10
N GLU A 184 3.57 -4.77 -19.28
CA GLU A 184 3.27 -6.15 -19.67
C GLU A 184 2.35 -6.81 -18.64
N ALA A 185 1.36 -7.55 -19.12
CA ALA A 185 0.34 -8.20 -18.29
C ALA A 185 0.95 -9.21 -17.32
N ALA A 186 0.98 -8.86 -16.06
CA ALA A 186 1.51 -9.69 -14.98
C ALA A 186 0.70 -9.51 -13.68
N TYR A 187 0.87 -10.42 -12.74
CA TYR A 187 0.49 -10.22 -11.35
C TYR A 187 1.65 -9.53 -10.62
N LEU A 188 1.36 -8.69 -9.64
CA LEU A 188 2.37 -8.06 -8.81
C LEU A 188 2.46 -8.74 -7.46
N CYS A 189 3.67 -9.03 -7.02
CA CYS A 189 3.96 -9.60 -5.72
C CYS A 189 4.74 -8.58 -4.89
N PHE A 190 4.21 -8.24 -3.73
CA PHE A 190 4.86 -7.36 -2.76
C PHE A 190 5.41 -8.20 -1.62
N ALA A 191 6.69 -8.05 -1.33
CA ALA A 191 7.39 -8.79 -0.28
C ALA A 191 8.42 -7.90 0.44
N HIS A 192 8.90 -8.38 1.59
CA HIS A 192 9.96 -7.72 2.34
C HIS A 192 11.31 -7.87 1.62
N THR A 193 12.21 -6.91 1.82
CA THR A 193 13.56 -6.92 1.23
C THR A 193 14.41 -8.12 1.64
N ASP A 194 14.24 -8.67 2.84
CA ASP A 194 14.96 -9.85 3.31
C ASP A 194 14.76 -11.08 2.39
N ALA A 195 13.61 -11.14 1.72
CA ALA A 195 13.29 -12.24 0.81
C ALA A 195 14.01 -12.17 -0.55
N GLU A 196 14.81 -11.15 -0.80
CA GLU A 196 15.46 -10.92 -2.11
C GLU A 196 16.32 -12.11 -2.54
N SER A 197 17.15 -12.64 -1.65
CA SER A 197 18.03 -13.78 -1.95
C SER A 197 17.24 -15.02 -2.37
N ASP A 198 16.23 -15.38 -1.57
CA ASP A 198 15.39 -16.56 -1.86
C ASP A 198 14.60 -16.41 -3.17
N ILE A 199 14.20 -15.19 -3.52
CA ILE A 199 13.51 -14.91 -4.79
C ILE A 199 14.47 -15.05 -5.96
N ARG A 200 15.72 -14.54 -5.83
CA ARG A 200 16.75 -14.66 -6.88
C ARG A 200 17.18 -16.10 -7.14
N ASP A 201 17.18 -16.92 -6.10
CA ASP A 201 17.53 -18.35 -6.18
C ASP A 201 16.41 -19.21 -6.81
N MET A 202 15.21 -18.66 -7.02
CA MET A 202 14.14 -19.41 -7.67
C MET A 202 14.47 -19.73 -9.13
N THR A 203 14.35 -20.99 -9.51
CA THR A 203 14.52 -21.44 -10.90
C THR A 203 13.59 -20.68 -11.85
N GLY A 204 14.18 -20.04 -12.86
CA GLY A 204 13.43 -19.25 -13.85
C GLY A 204 13.19 -17.79 -13.41
N PHE A 205 13.92 -17.30 -12.42
CA PHE A 205 13.99 -15.89 -12.10
C PHE A 205 14.70 -15.12 -13.24
N ILE A 206 14.11 -14.01 -13.64
CA ILE A 206 14.68 -13.07 -14.63
C ILE A 206 14.86 -11.74 -13.92
N SER A 207 16.10 -11.29 -13.80
CA SER A 207 16.43 -10.00 -13.21
C SER A 207 15.90 -8.84 -14.04
N VAL A 208 15.65 -7.69 -13.42
CA VAL A 208 15.33 -6.44 -14.14
C VAL A 208 16.41 -6.07 -15.15
N ALA A 209 17.69 -6.38 -14.86
CA ALA A 209 18.80 -6.14 -15.80
C ALA A 209 18.68 -6.96 -17.09
N ASP A 210 18.03 -8.14 -17.03
CA ASP A 210 17.89 -9.06 -18.16
C ASP A 210 16.55 -8.92 -18.90
N TYR A 211 15.78 -7.90 -18.64
CA TYR A 211 14.45 -7.72 -19.24
C TYR A 211 14.46 -7.44 -20.74
N GLY A 212 15.57 -7.09 -21.34
CA GLY A 212 15.67 -6.74 -22.76
C GLY A 212 14.79 -5.51 -23.09
N SER A 213 13.73 -5.72 -23.88
CA SER A 213 12.79 -4.65 -24.26
C SER A 213 11.75 -4.29 -23.19
N ARG A 214 11.63 -5.09 -22.12
CA ARG A 214 10.70 -4.82 -21.02
C ARG A 214 11.26 -3.73 -20.12
N THR A 215 10.37 -2.97 -19.49
CA THR A 215 10.78 -1.93 -18.53
C THR A 215 10.32 -2.30 -17.13
N ALA A 216 11.13 -1.99 -16.12
CA ALA A 216 10.74 -2.09 -14.73
C ALA A 216 9.52 -1.18 -14.43
N ILE A 217 8.66 -1.65 -13.56
CA ILE A 217 7.51 -0.89 -13.09
C ILE A 217 7.95 0.24 -12.17
N CYS A 218 8.89 -0.06 -11.28
CA CYS A 218 9.42 0.85 -10.27
C CYS A 218 10.88 0.46 -9.94
N PRO A 219 11.62 1.35 -9.27
CA PRO A 219 12.99 1.07 -8.84
C PRO A 219 13.10 -0.12 -7.88
N GLU A 220 12.04 -0.38 -7.10
CA GLU A 220 11.97 -1.45 -6.10
C GLU A 220 11.63 -2.82 -6.72
N GLU A 221 11.42 -2.90 -8.02
CA GLU A 221 11.24 -4.16 -8.72
C GLU A 221 12.58 -4.88 -8.90
N ILE A 222 12.68 -6.12 -8.46
CA ILE A 222 13.90 -6.92 -8.57
C ILE A 222 13.92 -7.84 -9.79
N GLY A 223 12.76 -8.28 -10.24
CA GLY A 223 12.65 -9.22 -11.34
C GLY A 223 11.29 -9.90 -11.43
N THR A 224 11.23 -10.91 -12.27
CA THR A 224 10.02 -11.69 -12.52
C THR A 224 10.29 -13.18 -12.47
N VAL A 225 9.30 -13.92 -11.95
CA VAL A 225 9.22 -15.37 -12.10
C VAL A 225 7.93 -15.69 -12.84
N GLU A 226 8.05 -16.19 -14.07
CA GLU A 226 6.90 -16.46 -14.95
C GLU A 226 6.01 -15.22 -15.15
N ASN A 227 4.79 -15.23 -14.62
CA ASN A 227 3.81 -14.15 -14.77
C ASN A 227 3.68 -13.26 -13.52
N VAL A 228 4.64 -13.33 -12.60
CA VAL A 228 4.64 -12.57 -11.34
C VAL A 228 5.87 -11.69 -11.28
N ARG A 229 5.68 -10.40 -11.08
CA ARG A 229 6.76 -9.41 -10.86
C ARG A 229 6.89 -9.14 -9.36
N PHE A 230 8.11 -9.13 -8.87
CA PHE A 230 8.42 -8.98 -7.46
C PHE A 230 8.88 -7.55 -7.18
N ILE A 231 8.19 -6.90 -6.28
CA ILE A 231 8.46 -5.54 -5.79
C ILE A 231 8.73 -5.67 -4.30
N LEU A 232 9.88 -5.17 -3.85
CA LEU A 232 10.31 -5.28 -2.47
C LEU A 232 10.20 -3.94 -1.74
N SER A 233 9.85 -4.01 -0.47
CA SER A 233 9.86 -2.86 0.42
C SER A 233 10.23 -3.29 1.85
N PRO A 234 11.07 -2.53 2.57
CA PRO A 234 11.42 -2.82 3.95
C PRO A 234 10.25 -2.60 4.92
N ASP A 235 9.21 -1.87 4.51
CA ASP A 235 8.05 -1.56 5.35
C ASP A 235 7.03 -2.71 5.45
N LEU A 236 7.22 -3.78 4.68
CA LEU A 236 6.34 -4.95 4.65
C LEU A 236 6.71 -5.98 5.74
N ALA A 237 6.60 -5.56 7.00
CA ALA A 237 7.04 -6.31 8.16
C ALA A 237 6.47 -7.76 8.24
N PRO A 238 7.30 -8.76 8.59
CA PRO A 238 6.88 -10.15 8.75
C PRO A 238 5.92 -10.33 9.94
N PHE A 239 5.49 -11.57 10.14
CA PHE A 239 4.89 -12.05 11.38
C PHE A 239 6.01 -12.64 12.24
N PRO A 240 6.47 -11.95 13.29
CA PRO A 240 7.61 -12.40 14.08
C PRO A 240 7.31 -13.73 14.79
N ASP A 241 8.24 -14.66 14.75
CA ASP A 241 8.19 -15.97 15.43
C ASP A 241 6.90 -16.78 15.23
N ALA A 242 6.19 -16.53 14.13
CA ALA A 242 4.89 -17.15 13.88
C ALA A 242 4.96 -18.49 13.12
N GLY A 243 6.15 -18.88 12.69
CA GLY A 243 6.40 -20.09 11.91
C GLY A 243 6.77 -21.32 12.73
N GLY A 244 7.26 -22.35 12.05
CA GLY A 244 7.80 -23.55 12.64
C GLY A 244 9.20 -23.33 13.23
N ALA A 245 9.88 -24.44 13.60
CA ALA A 245 11.24 -24.36 14.13
C ALA A 245 12.16 -23.58 13.19
N LYS A 246 12.97 -22.69 13.73
CA LYS A 246 13.84 -21.76 13.00
C LYS A 246 14.69 -22.42 11.91
N GLY A 247 15.38 -23.52 12.25
CA GLY A 247 16.36 -24.12 11.33
C GLY A 247 17.39 -23.08 10.86
N THR A 248 17.50 -22.92 9.53
CA THR A 248 18.35 -21.92 8.86
C THR A 248 17.61 -20.64 8.48
N MET A 249 16.38 -20.45 8.98
CA MET A 249 15.56 -19.29 8.66
C MET A 249 15.80 -18.13 9.61
N VAL A 250 15.43 -16.92 9.16
CA VAL A 250 15.40 -15.72 10.00
C VAL A 250 14.39 -15.89 11.14
N SER A 251 14.74 -15.42 12.33
CA SER A 251 13.89 -15.49 13.53
C SER A 251 14.18 -14.32 14.45
N THR A 252 13.16 -13.65 14.93
CA THR A 252 13.29 -12.53 15.86
C THR A 252 13.76 -12.98 17.23
N THR A 253 13.22 -14.08 17.80
CA THR A 253 13.60 -14.57 19.12
C THR A 253 14.62 -15.71 19.10
N GLY A 254 14.87 -16.32 17.94
CA GLY A 254 15.80 -17.43 17.75
C GLY A 254 15.19 -18.83 17.90
N THR A 255 13.89 -18.95 18.18
CA THR A 255 13.21 -20.25 18.40
C THR A 255 12.37 -20.67 17.20
N SER A 256 11.49 -19.81 16.75
CA SER A 256 10.59 -20.04 15.62
C SER A 256 10.98 -19.16 14.43
N ALA A 257 10.71 -19.60 13.22
CA ALA A 257 10.96 -18.82 12.02
C ALA A 257 10.00 -17.63 11.91
N ASP A 258 10.49 -16.50 11.44
CA ASP A 258 9.66 -15.38 11.06
C ASP A 258 8.95 -15.70 9.74
N VAL A 259 7.66 -15.37 9.66
CA VAL A 259 6.85 -15.66 8.48
C VAL A 259 6.64 -14.37 7.68
N TYR A 260 7.14 -14.37 6.47
CA TYR A 260 7.04 -13.26 5.54
C TYR A 260 5.83 -13.44 4.61
N PRO A 261 4.92 -12.47 4.57
CA PRO A 261 3.80 -12.49 3.63
C PRO A 261 4.24 -11.96 2.25
N PHE A 262 4.05 -12.78 1.23
CA PHE A 262 4.16 -12.42 -0.18
C PHE A 262 2.74 -12.13 -0.69
N ILE A 263 2.43 -10.86 -0.95
CA ILE A 263 1.10 -10.43 -1.33
C ILE A 263 1.02 -10.36 -2.85
N ILE A 264 0.38 -11.35 -3.48
CA ILE A 264 0.21 -11.45 -4.92
C ILE A 264 -1.15 -10.91 -5.30
N VAL A 265 -1.18 -9.86 -6.12
CA VAL A 265 -2.39 -9.08 -6.43
C VAL A 265 -2.67 -9.10 -7.93
N GLY A 266 -3.95 -9.26 -8.27
CA GLY A 266 -4.50 -8.97 -9.59
C GLY A 266 -5.09 -7.56 -9.67
N GLN A 267 -5.52 -7.16 -10.86
CA GLN A 267 -6.15 -5.87 -11.10
C GLN A 267 -7.46 -5.74 -10.30
N HIS A 268 -7.73 -4.55 -9.75
CA HIS A 268 -8.95 -4.22 -8.97
C HIS A 268 -9.20 -5.08 -7.72
N ALA A 269 -8.15 -5.65 -7.14
CA ALA A 269 -8.26 -6.41 -5.89
C ALA A 269 -8.36 -5.51 -4.66
N LEU A 270 -7.66 -4.38 -4.67
CA LEU A 270 -7.49 -3.46 -3.55
C LEU A 270 -7.97 -2.05 -3.94
N GLY A 271 -8.46 -1.30 -2.99
CA GLY A 271 -8.95 0.06 -3.22
C GLY A 271 -8.57 1.03 -2.11
N ASP A 272 -8.28 2.26 -2.51
CA ASP A 272 -8.03 3.40 -1.65
C ASP A 272 -9.25 4.31 -1.60
N VAL A 273 -9.53 4.86 -0.43
CA VAL A 273 -10.62 5.82 -0.22
C VAL A 273 -10.06 7.11 0.40
N PRO A 274 -9.45 7.99 -0.40
CA PRO A 274 -9.08 9.32 0.05
C PRO A 274 -10.31 10.24 0.13
N PHE A 275 -10.22 11.30 0.92
CA PHE A 275 -11.29 12.30 1.01
C PHE A 275 -11.24 13.25 -0.18
N LYS A 276 -12.38 13.48 -0.87
CA LYS A 276 -12.48 14.39 -2.03
C LYS A 276 -12.47 15.86 -1.60
N GLY A 277 -11.75 16.70 -2.34
CA GLY A 277 -11.75 18.17 -2.17
C GLY A 277 -10.74 18.71 -1.17
N ARG A 278 -9.96 17.82 -0.52
CA ARG A 278 -8.71 18.15 0.18
C ARG A 278 -7.69 17.09 -0.22
N ASN A 279 -6.43 17.48 -0.27
CA ASN A 279 -5.35 16.53 -0.43
C ASN A 279 -5.51 15.43 0.62
N ALA A 280 -5.17 14.19 0.30
CA ALA A 280 -5.21 13.07 1.24
C ALA A 280 -4.49 13.42 2.56
N MET A 281 -3.47 14.29 2.45
CA MET A 281 -2.72 14.88 3.56
C MET A 281 -2.71 16.40 3.42
N THR A 282 -3.02 17.10 4.51
CA THR A 282 -2.95 18.57 4.58
C THR A 282 -1.83 18.93 5.55
N PRO A 283 -0.70 19.45 5.08
CA PRO A 283 0.36 19.96 5.94
C PRO A 283 -0.10 21.27 6.61
N MET A 284 0.27 21.45 7.84
CA MET A 284 -0.02 22.63 8.65
C MET A 284 1.29 23.08 9.28
N VAL A 285 1.71 24.30 8.95
CA VAL A 285 2.91 24.89 9.53
C VAL A 285 2.50 26.14 10.29
N LEU A 286 2.98 26.26 11.49
CA LEU A 286 2.74 27.36 12.37
C LEU A 286 4.07 27.80 12.95
N ASN A 287 4.58 28.93 12.50
CA ASN A 287 5.86 29.47 12.92
C ASN A 287 5.82 29.94 14.39
N PRO A 288 6.95 29.80 15.13
CA PRO A 288 7.11 30.48 16.42
C PRO A 288 6.99 32.00 16.25
N ASN A 289 6.93 32.73 17.34
CA ASN A 289 6.72 34.19 17.37
C ASN A 289 5.32 34.66 16.92
N THR A 290 4.34 33.75 16.90
CA THR A 290 2.95 34.08 16.60
C THR A 290 2.07 33.86 17.84
N PRO A 291 1.66 34.91 18.60
CA PRO A 291 0.84 34.77 19.79
C PRO A 291 -0.52 34.10 19.54
N ARG A 292 -0.95 33.22 20.45
CA ARG A 292 -2.21 32.49 20.38
C ARG A 292 -2.84 32.27 21.74
N GLY A 293 -4.09 31.81 21.76
CA GLY A 293 -4.87 31.60 22.96
C GLY A 293 -4.27 30.64 24.01
N GLY A 294 -3.42 29.70 23.62
CA GLY A 294 -2.68 28.83 24.54
C GLY A 294 -1.18 29.15 24.67
N ASP A 295 -0.71 30.16 23.93
CA ASP A 295 0.68 30.62 23.89
C ASP A 295 0.70 32.12 23.60
N PRO A 296 0.47 32.98 24.62
CA PRO A 296 0.38 34.42 24.46
C PRO A 296 1.68 35.08 24.02
N LEU A 297 2.82 34.44 24.28
CA LEU A 297 4.14 34.96 23.92
C LEU A 297 4.63 34.42 22.58
N GLY A 298 3.91 33.45 21.99
CA GLY A 298 4.29 32.84 20.70
C GLY A 298 5.57 32.01 20.75
N GLN A 299 5.88 31.40 21.89
CA GLN A 299 7.13 30.67 22.11
C GLN A 299 7.18 29.31 21.41
N ARG A 300 6.04 28.85 20.83
CA ARG A 300 5.95 27.55 20.19
C ARG A 300 5.51 27.64 18.73
N GLY A 301 6.32 27.06 17.85
CA GLY A 301 5.95 26.72 16.49
C GLY A 301 5.49 25.26 16.41
N THR A 302 4.67 24.92 15.42
CA THR A 302 4.25 23.55 15.17
C THR A 302 4.27 23.23 13.69
N VAL A 303 4.77 22.06 13.36
CA VAL A 303 4.60 21.44 12.04
C VAL A 303 3.75 20.19 12.22
N ALA A 304 2.71 20.05 11.43
CA ALA A 304 1.77 18.97 11.54
C ALA A 304 1.28 18.51 10.16
N TRP A 305 0.83 17.27 10.08
CA TRP A 305 0.04 16.80 8.95
C TRP A 305 -1.24 16.15 9.45
N LYS A 306 -2.26 16.18 8.61
CA LYS A 306 -3.55 15.60 8.91
C LYS A 306 -4.21 15.14 7.62
N GLY A 307 -4.75 13.92 7.61
CA GLY A 307 -5.43 13.37 6.46
C GLY A 307 -6.59 12.46 6.85
N TYR A 308 -7.52 12.28 5.94
CA TYR A 308 -8.59 11.30 6.03
C TYR A 308 -8.34 10.21 4.99
N TYR A 309 -8.18 8.98 5.46
CA TYR A 309 -7.77 7.89 4.60
C TYR A 309 -8.26 6.54 5.13
N THR A 310 -8.56 5.64 4.22
CA THR A 310 -8.73 4.22 4.48
C THR A 310 -8.41 3.43 3.23
N ALA A 311 -8.06 2.16 3.43
CA ALA A 311 -7.88 1.19 2.37
C ALA A 311 -8.88 0.04 2.55
N VAL A 312 -9.21 -0.67 1.48
CA VAL A 312 -10.19 -1.74 1.51
C VAL A 312 -9.85 -2.83 0.49
N ARG A 313 -10.20 -4.07 0.79
CA ARG A 313 -10.17 -5.16 -0.18
C ARG A 313 -11.46 -5.15 -0.99
N LEU A 314 -11.35 -4.81 -2.28
CA LEU A 314 -12.49 -4.76 -3.21
C LEU A 314 -12.93 -6.17 -3.61
N ASN A 315 -11.95 -7.04 -3.88
CA ASN A 315 -12.20 -8.43 -4.19
C ASN A 315 -11.17 -9.35 -3.54
N GLU A 316 -11.59 -10.03 -2.50
CA GLU A 316 -10.76 -10.97 -1.75
C GLU A 316 -10.18 -12.11 -2.60
N GLN A 317 -10.94 -12.57 -3.61
CA GLN A 317 -10.54 -13.69 -4.48
C GLN A 317 -9.46 -13.30 -5.52
N TRP A 318 -9.22 -12.01 -5.74
CA TRP A 318 -8.23 -11.52 -6.71
C TRP A 318 -6.89 -11.17 -6.05
N MET A 319 -6.73 -11.57 -4.81
CA MET A 319 -5.51 -11.44 -4.05
C MET A 319 -5.17 -12.77 -3.38
N VAL A 320 -3.90 -13.13 -3.35
CA VAL A 320 -3.39 -14.30 -2.63
C VAL A 320 -2.23 -13.86 -1.76
N ARG A 321 -2.24 -14.25 -0.50
CA ARG A 321 -1.11 -14.12 0.40
C ARG A 321 -0.37 -15.45 0.45
N ALA A 322 0.85 -15.50 -0.09
CA ALA A 322 1.74 -16.62 0.15
C ALA A 322 2.57 -16.34 1.41
N GLU A 323 2.66 -17.29 2.30
CA GLU A 323 3.42 -17.19 3.54
C GLU A 323 4.61 -18.14 3.50
N ALA A 324 5.81 -17.58 3.64
CA ALA A 324 7.07 -18.31 3.61
C ALA A 324 8.04 -17.78 4.67
N ALA A 325 8.98 -18.59 5.09
CA ALA A 325 10.13 -18.13 5.85
C ALA A 325 11.19 -17.57 4.89
N VAL A 326 12.21 -16.92 5.42
CA VAL A 326 13.33 -16.36 4.67
C VAL A 326 14.64 -16.93 5.22
N THR A 327 15.54 -17.30 4.33
CA THR A 327 16.86 -17.87 4.68
C THR A 327 17.71 -16.82 5.37
N ASN A 328 18.33 -17.19 6.49
CA ASN A 328 19.30 -16.35 7.18
C ASN A 328 20.64 -16.47 6.45
N LEU A 329 21.13 -15.35 5.91
CA LEU A 329 22.37 -15.24 5.10
C LEU A 329 23.62 -15.17 5.98
#